data_6fbb84ad7cbf869942652d17b893831b
#
_entry.id   6fbb84ad7cbf869942652d17b893831b
#
_cell.length_a   1.000
_cell.length_b   1.000
_cell.length_c   1.000
_cell.angle_alpha   90.00
_cell.angle_beta   90.00
_cell.angle_gamma   90.00
#
_symmetry.space_group_name_H-M   'P 1'
#
loop_
_entity.id
_entity.type
_entity.pdbx_description
1 polymer ?
#
loop_
_entity_poly.entity_id
_entity_poly.type
_entity_poly.pdbx_seq_one_letter_code
_entity_poly.pdbx_strand_id
1 'polypeptide(L)'
;MPADQANPQDILYSLPTISNDLPPLEAPSEEPSGSDMFIEEDMWSQIEFFAGDKLEGIRHMLAEYGGFERSNREDAGWRQIYVRKIARTPVVAGAAAVAELEKVLGLQAGRAPLIYSAKKVSGKVKGGFCFKLEGNVSLYGQADEHGIATLGASLGYMADSSKLTDAFAKLHAAFGIMLVDWCAQVALVSANANGQIDVLRP
;
A
#
# COMPACT_ATOMS: atom_id res chain seq x y z
N MET A 1 32.05 4.76 -29.37
CA MET A 1 31.68 3.38 -29.01
C MET A 1 30.17 3.29 -29.21
N PRO A 2 29.66 2.30 -29.96
CA PRO A 2 28.20 2.11 -30.02
C PRO A 2 27.71 1.80 -28.59
N ALA A 3 26.65 2.42 -28.18
CA ALA A 3 25.99 2.08 -26.93
C ALA A 3 25.55 0.61 -27.03
N ASP A 4 26.03 -0.23 -26.10
CA ASP A 4 25.52 -1.59 -25.96
C ASP A 4 24.00 -1.51 -25.83
N GLN A 5 23.31 -1.96 -26.86
CA GLN A 5 21.83 -2.11 -26.77
C GLN A 5 21.61 -3.25 -25.79
N ALA A 6 21.17 -2.92 -24.59
CA ALA A 6 20.73 -3.91 -23.61
C ALA A 6 19.65 -4.78 -24.28
N ASN A 7 19.86 -6.10 -24.28
CA ASN A 7 18.84 -7.01 -24.78
C ASN A 7 17.63 -6.92 -23.83
N PRO A 8 16.41 -6.64 -24.35
CA PRO A 8 15.20 -6.55 -23.49
C PRO A 8 14.97 -7.81 -22.65
N GLN A 9 15.51 -8.96 -23.06
CA GLN A 9 15.41 -10.23 -22.30
C GLN A 9 16.34 -10.27 -21.08
N ASP A 10 17.32 -9.36 -20.98
CA ASP A 10 18.25 -9.27 -19.85
C ASP A 10 17.81 -8.23 -18.81
N ILE A 11 16.68 -7.56 -19.06
CA ILE A 11 16.10 -6.58 -18.14
C ILE A 11 15.30 -7.32 -17.05
N LEU A 12 15.72 -7.13 -15.80
CA LEU A 12 14.99 -7.65 -14.63
C LEU A 12 14.23 -6.52 -13.94
N TYR A 13 13.05 -6.86 -13.43
CA TYR A 13 12.28 -5.97 -12.59
C TYR A 13 12.82 -5.98 -11.15
N SER A 14 12.84 -4.84 -10.49
CA SER A 14 13.28 -4.69 -9.09
C SER A 14 12.18 -5.02 -8.08
N LEU A 15 10.92 -5.08 -8.53
CA LEU A 15 9.76 -5.44 -7.73
C LEU A 15 9.06 -6.65 -8.34
N PRO A 16 8.59 -7.60 -7.52
CA PRO A 16 7.89 -8.79 -8.00
C PRO A 16 6.46 -8.51 -8.45
N THR A 17 5.86 -7.44 -7.93
CA THR A 17 4.44 -7.12 -8.15
C THR A 17 4.18 -5.64 -8.07
N ILE A 18 3.20 -5.17 -8.85
CA ILE A 18 2.64 -3.81 -8.77
C ILE A 18 1.11 -3.85 -8.78
N SER A 19 0.49 -2.78 -8.31
CA SER A 19 -0.94 -2.54 -8.55
C SER A 19 -1.13 -1.95 -9.94
N ASN A 20 -2.17 -2.36 -10.68
CA ASN A 20 -2.58 -1.67 -11.90
C ASN A 20 -3.54 -0.50 -11.62
N ASP A 21 -3.85 -0.26 -10.37
CA ASP A 21 -4.89 0.65 -9.92
C ASP A 21 -4.27 1.84 -9.18
N LEU A 22 -3.79 2.79 -9.97
CA LEU A 22 -3.30 4.06 -9.45
C LEU A 22 -4.46 4.96 -9.05
N PRO A 23 -4.30 5.79 -8.02
CA PRO A 23 -5.34 6.71 -7.60
C PRO A 23 -5.56 7.81 -8.65
N PRO A 24 -6.74 8.43 -8.71
CA PRO A 24 -6.93 9.62 -9.50
C PRO A 24 -6.02 10.74 -8.99
N LEU A 25 -5.34 11.40 -9.93
CA LEU A 25 -4.40 12.48 -9.61
C LEU A 25 -4.96 13.84 -10.03
N GLU A 26 -4.56 14.87 -9.29
CA GLU A 26 -4.78 16.28 -9.62
C GLU A 26 -3.45 17.06 -9.58
N ALA A 27 -3.41 18.20 -10.19
CA ALA A 27 -2.23 19.07 -10.12
C ALA A 27 -2.00 19.50 -8.65
N PRO A 28 -0.75 19.48 -8.15
CA PRO A 28 -0.45 20.05 -6.84
C PRO A 28 -0.85 21.53 -6.80
N SER A 29 -1.57 21.93 -5.75
CA SER A 29 -1.98 23.33 -5.56
C SER A 29 -0.88 24.23 -5.02
N GLU A 30 0.20 23.65 -4.54
CA GLU A 30 1.35 24.31 -3.94
C GLU A 30 2.63 23.60 -4.35
N GLU A 31 3.76 24.28 -4.28
CA GLU A 31 5.07 23.67 -4.48
C GLU A 31 5.29 22.54 -3.47
N PRO A 32 5.80 21.37 -3.92
CA PRO A 32 6.14 20.29 -3.03
C PRO A 32 7.16 20.72 -1.97
N SER A 33 6.95 20.29 -0.74
CA SER A 33 7.81 20.58 0.40
C SER A 33 8.40 19.30 1.01
N GLY A 34 9.46 19.45 1.81
CA GLY A 34 10.05 18.30 2.52
C GLY A 34 9.14 17.67 3.57
N SER A 35 8.00 18.30 3.91
CA SER A 35 6.99 17.75 4.81
C SER A 35 5.94 16.90 4.10
N ASP A 36 5.87 16.95 2.77
CA ASP A 36 4.91 16.17 2.00
C ASP A 36 5.31 14.68 1.98
N MET A 37 4.34 13.83 1.81
CA MET A 37 4.56 12.40 1.60
C MET A 37 4.71 12.15 0.11
N PHE A 38 5.83 11.54 -0.27
CA PHE A 38 6.12 11.12 -1.64
C PHE A 38 6.05 9.61 -1.74
N ILE A 39 5.36 9.12 -2.76
CA ILE A 39 5.21 7.67 -3.03
C ILE A 39 5.60 7.44 -4.49
N GLU A 40 6.54 6.54 -4.73
CA GLU A 40 6.80 6.06 -6.09
C GLU A 40 5.58 5.32 -6.62
N GLU A 41 5.28 5.52 -7.90
CA GLU A 41 4.15 4.89 -8.58
C GLU A 41 4.10 3.37 -8.34
N ASP A 42 5.24 2.71 -8.49
CA ASP A 42 5.39 1.26 -8.29
C ASP A 42 5.22 0.83 -6.82
N MET A 43 5.40 1.75 -5.88
CA MET A 43 5.22 1.51 -4.44
C MET A 43 3.79 1.74 -3.96
N TRP A 44 2.90 2.26 -4.82
CA TRP A 44 1.50 2.42 -4.48
C TRP A 44 0.85 1.09 -4.16
N SER A 45 0.21 0.99 -3.00
CA SER A 45 -0.49 -0.22 -2.54
C SER A 45 0.38 -1.49 -2.40
N GLN A 46 1.68 -1.37 -2.14
CA GLN A 46 2.52 -2.54 -1.83
C GLN A 46 2.19 -3.14 -0.46
N ILE A 47 1.84 -2.30 0.50
CA ILE A 47 1.26 -2.70 1.79
C ILE A 47 -0.11 -2.02 1.87
N GLU A 48 -1.18 -2.80 1.98
CA GLU A 48 -2.53 -2.30 1.79
C GLU A 48 -3.55 -2.97 2.72
N PHE A 49 -4.49 -2.17 3.21
CA PHE A 49 -5.61 -2.65 4.02
C PHE A 49 -6.81 -3.04 3.14
N PHE A 50 -7.53 -4.06 3.58
CA PHE A 50 -8.75 -4.54 2.95
C PHE A 50 -9.84 -4.79 3.97
N ALA A 51 -11.10 -4.66 3.56
CA ALA A 51 -12.23 -5.10 4.36
C ALA A 51 -12.16 -6.62 4.62
N GLY A 52 -12.57 -7.06 5.80
CA GLY A 52 -12.43 -8.47 6.22
C GLY A 52 -13.17 -9.47 5.35
N ASP A 53 -14.23 -9.06 4.64
CA ASP A 53 -14.98 -9.88 3.69
C ASP A 53 -14.18 -10.26 2.44
N LYS A 54 -13.02 -9.63 2.21
CA LYS A 54 -12.12 -9.91 1.07
C LYS A 54 -11.13 -11.07 1.32
N LEU A 55 -11.12 -11.66 2.51
CA LEU A 55 -10.11 -12.65 2.92
C LEU A 55 -9.92 -13.80 1.91
N GLU A 56 -10.99 -14.39 1.42
CA GLU A 56 -10.89 -15.52 0.48
C GLU A 56 -10.32 -15.09 -0.87
N GLY A 57 -10.71 -13.92 -1.37
CA GLY A 57 -10.13 -13.35 -2.60
C GLY A 57 -8.65 -13.03 -2.45
N ILE A 58 -8.24 -12.47 -1.31
CA ILE A 58 -6.83 -12.18 -1.00
C ILE A 58 -6.02 -13.46 -0.87
N ARG A 59 -6.56 -14.49 -0.21
CA ARG A 59 -5.91 -15.81 -0.10
C ARG A 59 -5.63 -16.41 -1.48
N HIS A 60 -6.63 -16.39 -2.35
CA HIS A 60 -6.49 -16.89 -3.72
C HIS A 60 -5.42 -16.10 -4.50
N MET A 61 -5.48 -14.78 -4.45
CA MET A 61 -4.53 -13.91 -5.14
C MET A 61 -3.10 -14.09 -4.63
N LEU A 62 -2.88 -14.23 -3.32
CA LEU A 62 -1.56 -14.50 -2.74
C LEU A 62 -1.02 -15.85 -3.22
N ALA A 63 -1.86 -16.88 -3.33
CA ALA A 63 -1.46 -18.21 -3.82
C ALA A 63 -1.07 -18.16 -5.32
N GLU A 64 -1.86 -17.48 -6.16
CA GLU A 64 -1.55 -17.27 -7.57
C GLU A 64 -0.24 -16.50 -7.74
N TYR A 65 -0.12 -15.38 -7.01
CA TYR A 65 1.08 -14.54 -7.05
C TYR A 65 2.32 -15.30 -6.57
N GLY A 66 2.24 -16.08 -5.50
CA GLY A 66 3.35 -16.91 -5.04
C GLY A 66 3.81 -17.95 -6.08
N GLY A 67 2.88 -18.53 -6.84
CA GLY A 67 3.21 -19.38 -7.98
C GLY A 67 3.92 -18.64 -9.11
N PHE A 68 3.41 -17.48 -9.47
CA PHE A 68 4.00 -16.61 -10.48
C PHE A 68 5.41 -16.14 -10.08
N GLU A 69 5.59 -15.67 -8.85
CA GLU A 69 6.85 -15.16 -8.31
C GLU A 69 7.94 -16.23 -8.40
N ARG A 70 7.67 -17.44 -7.91
CA ARG A 70 8.64 -18.57 -7.98
C ARG A 70 9.06 -18.90 -9.41
N SER A 71 8.17 -18.76 -10.37
CA SER A 71 8.45 -19.08 -11.79
C SER A 71 9.22 -17.99 -12.52
N ASN A 72 9.24 -16.76 -11.99
CA ASN A 72 9.83 -15.60 -12.65
C ASN A 72 11.02 -15.00 -11.87
N ARG A 73 11.35 -15.56 -10.71
CA ARG A 73 12.45 -15.08 -9.87
C ARG A 73 13.81 -15.45 -10.46
N GLU A 74 14.72 -14.50 -10.44
CA GLU A 74 16.14 -14.62 -10.77
C GLU A 74 16.98 -14.11 -9.59
N ASP A 75 18.29 -14.30 -9.63
CA ASP A 75 19.20 -13.90 -8.56
C ASP A 75 19.14 -12.39 -8.24
N ALA A 76 18.93 -11.55 -9.26
CA ALA A 76 18.97 -10.09 -9.15
C ALA A 76 17.62 -9.40 -9.36
N GLY A 77 16.52 -10.15 -9.45
CA GLY A 77 15.19 -9.56 -9.69
C GLY A 77 14.20 -10.56 -10.26
N TRP A 78 13.31 -10.07 -11.09
CA TRP A 78 12.24 -10.89 -11.71
C TRP A 78 12.17 -10.67 -13.21
N ARG A 79 11.99 -11.75 -13.97
CA ARG A 79 11.82 -11.67 -15.45
C ARG A 79 10.52 -11.00 -15.86
N GLN A 80 9.49 -11.14 -15.05
CA GLN A 80 8.18 -10.55 -15.27
C GLN A 80 7.65 -10.01 -13.95
N ILE A 81 6.77 -9.03 -14.04
CA ILE A 81 6.10 -8.43 -12.89
C ILE A 81 4.65 -8.93 -12.82
N TYR A 82 4.21 -9.31 -11.62
CA TYR A 82 2.82 -9.67 -11.39
C TYR A 82 1.97 -8.41 -11.19
N VAL A 83 1.05 -8.17 -12.11
CA VAL A 83 0.14 -7.02 -12.03
C VAL A 83 -1.14 -7.41 -11.30
N ARG A 84 -1.29 -6.91 -10.09
CA ARG A 84 -2.49 -7.15 -9.27
C ARG A 84 -3.68 -6.39 -9.84
N LYS A 85 -4.82 -7.10 -9.99
CA LYS A 85 -6.11 -6.52 -10.40
C LYS A 85 -7.11 -6.70 -9.28
N ILE A 86 -7.35 -5.65 -8.53
CA ILE A 86 -8.20 -5.69 -7.33
C ILE A 86 -9.47 -4.90 -7.60
N ALA A 87 -10.63 -5.56 -7.43
CA ALA A 87 -11.91 -4.86 -7.46
C ALA A 87 -12.05 -4.00 -6.20
N ARG A 88 -12.05 -2.69 -6.35
CA ARG A 88 -12.14 -1.74 -5.25
C ARG A 88 -13.55 -1.70 -4.66
N THR A 89 -13.60 -1.89 -3.36
CA THR A 89 -14.75 -1.57 -2.51
C THR A 89 -14.21 -0.76 -1.33
N PRO A 90 -14.98 0.13 -0.72
CA PRO A 90 -14.49 0.89 0.41
C PRO A 90 -13.90 -0.02 1.49
N VAL A 91 -12.66 0.28 1.91
CA VAL A 91 -11.99 -0.40 3.04
C VAL A 91 -12.70 -0.03 4.35
N VAL A 92 -13.07 1.25 4.46
CA VAL A 92 -13.93 1.78 5.51
C VAL A 92 -15.01 2.61 4.81
N ALA A 93 -16.27 2.24 4.99
CA ALA A 93 -17.40 2.89 4.32
C ALA A 93 -17.84 4.17 5.04
N GLY A 94 -18.43 5.09 4.26
CA GLY A 94 -19.05 6.31 4.74
C GLY A 94 -18.20 7.56 4.60
N ALA A 95 -18.84 8.69 4.37
CA ALA A 95 -18.19 9.98 4.11
C ALA A 95 -17.32 10.49 5.29
N ALA A 96 -17.56 10.00 6.51
CA ALA A 96 -16.80 10.35 7.71
C ALA A 96 -15.59 9.42 7.97
N ALA A 97 -15.31 8.45 7.08
CA ALA A 97 -14.33 7.38 7.32
C ALA A 97 -12.94 7.90 7.71
N VAL A 98 -12.46 8.99 7.08
CA VAL A 98 -11.15 9.58 7.45
C VAL A 98 -11.17 10.13 8.87
N ALA A 99 -12.24 10.82 9.28
CA ALA A 99 -12.37 11.34 10.64
C ALA A 99 -12.50 10.21 11.69
N GLU A 100 -13.07 9.08 11.32
CA GLU A 100 -13.09 7.89 12.18
C GLU A 100 -11.69 7.27 12.33
N LEU A 101 -10.88 7.24 11.25
CA LEU A 101 -9.47 6.85 11.35
C LEU A 101 -8.70 7.79 12.27
N GLU A 102 -8.87 9.12 12.15
CA GLU A 102 -8.25 10.11 13.05
C GLU A 102 -8.51 9.78 14.51
N LYS A 103 -9.77 9.50 14.83
CA LYS A 103 -10.21 9.16 16.18
C LYS A 103 -9.57 7.86 16.68
N VAL A 104 -9.55 6.80 15.86
CA VAL A 104 -8.98 5.48 16.22
C VAL A 104 -7.47 5.54 16.39
N LEU A 105 -6.79 6.26 15.50
CA LEU A 105 -5.34 6.40 15.54
C LEU A 105 -4.87 7.43 16.58
N GLY A 106 -5.73 8.38 16.96
CA GLY A 106 -5.37 9.53 17.81
C GLY A 106 -4.47 10.53 17.07
N LEU A 107 -4.60 10.64 15.75
CA LEU A 107 -3.79 11.46 14.87
C LEU A 107 -4.67 12.29 13.95
N GLN A 108 -4.18 13.44 13.50
CA GLN A 108 -4.84 14.23 12.47
C GLN A 108 -4.34 13.81 11.09
N ALA A 109 -5.26 13.74 10.13
CA ALA A 109 -4.91 13.49 8.75
C ALA A 109 -4.10 14.67 8.18
N GLY A 110 -2.98 14.35 7.59
CA GLY A 110 -2.13 15.28 6.88
C GLY A 110 -2.51 15.42 5.40
N ARG A 111 -1.69 16.17 4.66
CA ARG A 111 -1.88 16.47 3.23
C ARG A 111 -1.89 15.17 2.41
N ALA A 112 -2.61 15.23 1.29
CA ALA A 112 -2.63 14.15 0.30
C ALA A 112 -1.21 13.80 -0.20
N PRO A 113 -0.87 12.53 -0.38
CA PRO A 113 0.43 12.14 -0.90
C PRO A 113 0.61 12.59 -2.36
N LEU A 114 1.87 12.79 -2.72
CA LEU A 114 2.32 13.08 -4.08
C LEU A 114 2.84 11.79 -4.70
N ILE A 115 2.32 11.43 -5.85
CA ILE A 115 2.85 10.32 -6.65
C ILE A 115 3.95 10.85 -7.55
N TYR A 116 5.07 10.14 -7.61
CA TYR A 116 6.13 10.45 -8.55
C TYR A 116 6.53 9.21 -9.36
N SER A 117 6.95 9.47 -10.58
CA SER A 117 7.47 8.47 -11.52
C SER A 117 8.68 9.06 -12.24
N ALA A 118 9.71 8.26 -12.47
CA ALA A 118 10.94 8.69 -13.14
C ALA A 118 11.51 10.00 -12.57
N LYS A 119 11.50 10.19 -11.25
CA LYS A 119 11.99 11.37 -10.50
C LYS A 119 11.20 12.66 -10.75
N LYS A 120 9.99 12.57 -11.30
CA LYS A 120 9.07 13.71 -11.48
C LYS A 120 7.77 13.47 -10.72
N VAL A 121 7.24 14.53 -10.12
CA VAL A 121 5.91 14.49 -9.51
C VAL A 121 4.88 14.34 -10.62
N SER A 122 4.14 13.24 -10.61
CA SER A 122 3.04 12.96 -11.54
C SER A 122 1.77 13.70 -11.13
N GLY A 123 1.54 13.86 -9.81
CA GLY A 123 0.41 14.59 -9.27
C GLY A 123 0.19 14.33 -7.78
N LYS A 124 -0.80 15.02 -7.23
CA LYS A 124 -1.32 14.83 -5.88
C LYS A 124 -2.51 13.87 -5.94
N VAL A 125 -2.62 12.94 -5.02
CA VAL A 125 -3.77 12.02 -4.93
C VAL A 125 -5.04 12.83 -4.65
N LYS A 126 -6.01 12.75 -5.56
CA LYS A 126 -7.31 13.42 -5.39
C LYS A 126 -8.10 12.74 -4.27
N GLY A 127 -8.58 13.52 -3.29
CA GLY A 127 -9.20 12.97 -2.09
C GLY A 127 -8.20 12.22 -1.18
N GLY A 128 -6.90 12.46 -1.38
CA GLY A 128 -5.84 11.81 -0.64
C GLY A 128 -5.67 12.35 0.77
N PHE A 129 -5.14 11.51 1.65
CA PHE A 129 -4.77 11.84 3.03
C PHE A 129 -3.56 11.00 3.45
N CYS A 130 -2.87 11.43 4.51
CA CYS A 130 -1.84 10.61 5.14
C CYS A 130 -1.83 10.78 6.65
N PHE A 131 -1.31 9.77 7.36
CA PHE A 131 -1.00 9.80 8.79
C PHE A 131 0.47 9.47 8.97
N LYS A 132 1.20 10.30 9.68
CA LYS A 132 2.59 10.02 10.07
C LYS A 132 2.56 9.36 11.44
N LEU A 133 2.88 8.07 11.47
CA LEU A 133 3.09 7.34 12.71
C LEU A 133 4.52 7.57 13.21
N GLU A 134 4.80 7.17 14.45
CA GLU A 134 6.17 7.10 14.94
C GLU A 134 6.99 6.05 14.16
N GLY A 135 8.32 6.08 14.30
CA GLY A 135 9.19 5.04 13.76
C GLY A 135 9.28 4.99 12.24
N ASN A 136 9.15 6.12 11.54
CA ASN A 136 9.22 6.23 10.08
C ASN A 136 8.18 5.37 9.33
N VAL A 137 7.02 5.20 9.92
CA VAL A 137 5.86 4.54 9.33
C VAL A 137 4.83 5.59 8.97
N SER A 138 4.21 5.44 7.82
CA SER A 138 3.10 6.30 7.40
C SER A 138 1.95 5.46 6.87
N LEU A 139 0.72 5.86 7.18
CA LEU A 139 -0.45 5.39 6.45
C LEU A 139 -0.86 6.46 5.45
N TYR A 140 -1.38 6.04 4.32
CA TYR A 140 -1.86 6.94 3.28
C TYR A 140 -3.09 6.33 2.59
N GLY A 141 -3.85 7.17 1.97
CA GLY A 141 -5.02 6.65 1.27
C GLY A 141 -5.70 7.66 0.36
N GLN A 142 -6.79 7.19 -0.21
CA GLN A 142 -7.69 7.96 -1.05
C GLN A 142 -9.13 7.69 -0.58
N ALA A 143 -9.88 8.75 -0.37
CA ALA A 143 -11.27 8.72 0.06
C ALA A 143 -12.16 9.54 -0.87
N ASP A 144 -13.44 9.17 -0.93
CA ASP A 144 -14.50 9.87 -1.62
C ASP A 144 -15.79 9.88 -0.75
N GLU A 145 -16.94 10.22 -1.34
CA GLU A 145 -18.23 10.22 -0.67
C GLU A 145 -18.72 8.85 -0.18
N HIS A 146 -18.14 7.76 -0.71
CA HIS A 146 -18.49 6.39 -0.32
C HIS A 146 -17.63 5.86 0.82
N GLY A 147 -16.47 6.48 1.04
CA GLY A 147 -15.52 6.10 2.09
C GLY A 147 -14.08 6.06 1.61
N ILE A 148 -13.27 5.27 2.29
CA ILE A 148 -11.85 5.08 1.95
C ILE A 148 -11.73 3.97 0.92
N ALA A 149 -11.43 4.33 -0.33
CA ALA A 149 -11.26 3.38 -1.42
C ALA A 149 -9.92 2.64 -1.34
N THR A 150 -8.86 3.33 -0.91
CA THR A 150 -7.53 2.77 -0.71
C THR A 150 -6.97 3.25 0.62
N LEU A 151 -6.44 2.33 1.42
CA LEU A 151 -5.65 2.61 2.62
C LEU A 151 -4.38 1.77 2.55
N GLY A 152 -3.25 2.42 2.40
CA GLY A 152 -1.94 1.77 2.31
C GLY A 152 -1.01 2.19 3.44
N ALA A 153 0.11 1.48 3.55
CA ALA A 153 1.19 1.83 4.45
C ALA A 153 2.52 1.96 3.69
N SER A 154 3.37 2.83 4.19
CA SER A 154 4.75 3.00 3.71
C SER A 154 5.70 2.90 4.90
N LEU A 155 6.74 2.10 4.70
CA LEU A 155 7.83 1.91 5.65
C LEU A 155 9.05 2.68 5.14
N GLY A 156 9.43 3.74 5.84
CA GLY A 156 10.62 4.52 5.52
C GLY A 156 11.91 3.79 5.89
N TYR A 157 13.05 4.44 5.65
CA TYR A 157 14.34 3.88 6.02
C TYR A 157 14.43 3.62 7.54
N MET A 158 14.87 2.42 7.93
CA MET A 158 14.90 1.95 9.33
C MET A 158 13.54 2.07 10.05
N ALA A 159 12.44 1.84 9.35
CA ALA A 159 11.12 1.90 9.96
C ALA A 159 10.97 0.87 11.09
N ASP A 160 10.32 1.29 12.16
CA ASP A 160 9.89 0.39 13.23
C ASP A 160 8.54 -0.26 12.84
N SER A 161 8.60 -1.47 12.31
CA SER A 161 7.41 -2.21 11.85
C SER A 161 6.41 -2.51 12.99
N SER A 162 6.82 -2.44 14.26
CA SER A 162 5.91 -2.60 15.39
C SER A 162 4.81 -1.52 15.38
N LYS A 163 5.14 -0.31 14.91
CA LYS A 163 4.18 0.80 14.79
C LYS A 163 3.09 0.54 13.76
N LEU A 164 3.44 -0.15 12.66
CA LEU A 164 2.43 -0.60 11.70
C LEU A 164 1.54 -1.69 12.30
N THR A 165 2.13 -2.62 13.04
CA THR A 165 1.41 -3.68 13.75
C THR A 165 0.45 -3.12 14.79
N ASP A 166 0.87 -2.12 15.58
CA ASP A 166 0.03 -1.43 16.56
C ASP A 166 -1.14 -0.69 15.89
N ALA A 167 -0.86 0.00 14.78
CA ALA A 167 -1.90 0.67 13.99
C ALA A 167 -2.88 -0.34 13.38
N PHE A 168 -2.38 -1.46 12.83
CA PHE A 168 -3.22 -2.54 12.33
C PHE A 168 -4.16 -3.06 13.42
N ALA A 169 -3.65 -3.37 14.61
CA ALA A 169 -4.46 -3.91 15.70
C ALA A 169 -5.61 -2.94 16.09
N LYS A 170 -5.35 -1.64 16.17
CA LYS A 170 -6.37 -0.61 16.44
C LYS A 170 -7.42 -0.55 15.32
N LEU A 171 -6.97 -0.53 14.06
CA LEU A 171 -7.83 -0.43 12.89
C LEU A 171 -8.66 -1.71 12.70
N HIS A 172 -8.05 -2.88 12.94
CA HIS A 172 -8.78 -4.16 12.92
C HIS A 172 -9.87 -4.19 13.98
N ALA A 173 -9.56 -3.79 15.22
CA ALA A 173 -10.54 -3.76 16.31
C ALA A 173 -11.72 -2.82 16.03
N ALA A 174 -11.49 -1.70 15.34
CA ALA A 174 -12.51 -0.71 15.04
C ALA A 174 -13.34 -1.05 13.79
N PHE A 175 -12.73 -1.62 12.74
CA PHE A 175 -13.33 -1.74 11.42
C PHE A 175 -13.31 -3.17 10.85
N GLY A 176 -12.68 -4.14 11.51
CA GLY A 176 -12.57 -5.52 11.02
C GLY A 176 -11.74 -5.65 9.74
N ILE A 177 -10.83 -4.71 9.47
CA ILE A 177 -9.99 -4.71 8.26
C ILE A 177 -8.74 -5.55 8.47
N MET A 178 -8.19 -6.08 7.38
CA MET A 178 -6.93 -6.83 7.35
C MET A 178 -5.85 -6.03 6.62
N LEU A 179 -4.57 -6.39 6.83
CA LEU A 179 -3.42 -5.77 6.18
C LEU A 179 -2.67 -6.80 5.36
N VAL A 180 -2.38 -6.47 4.10
CA VAL A 180 -1.62 -7.33 3.18
C VAL A 180 -0.31 -6.64 2.80
N ASP A 181 0.80 -7.33 2.99
CA ASP A 181 2.10 -7.00 2.38
C ASP A 181 2.31 -7.91 1.17
N TRP A 182 2.16 -7.33 0.00
CA TRP A 182 2.24 -8.08 -1.26
C TRP A 182 3.66 -8.55 -1.56
N CYS A 183 4.68 -7.75 -1.28
CA CYS A 183 6.07 -8.15 -1.51
C CYS A 183 6.51 -9.26 -0.57
N ALA A 184 6.08 -9.24 0.67
CA ALA A 184 6.36 -10.28 1.65
C ALA A 184 5.42 -11.49 1.54
N GLN A 185 4.36 -11.42 0.72
CA GLN A 185 3.33 -12.46 0.56
C GLN A 185 2.69 -12.84 1.91
N VAL A 186 2.30 -11.84 2.67
CA VAL A 186 1.79 -12.01 4.03
C VAL A 186 0.52 -11.18 4.20
N ALA A 187 -0.49 -11.74 4.90
CA ALA A 187 -1.63 -10.95 5.38
C ALA A 187 -1.79 -11.08 6.90
N LEU A 188 -1.95 -9.96 7.57
CA LEU A 188 -2.41 -9.89 8.96
C LEU A 188 -3.93 -9.88 8.93
N VAL A 189 -4.54 -10.96 9.42
CA VAL A 189 -5.97 -11.22 9.22
C VAL A 189 -6.80 -10.76 10.41
N SER A 190 -6.30 -10.98 11.61
CA SER A 190 -6.96 -10.56 12.85
C SER A 190 -5.94 -10.18 13.93
N ALA A 191 -6.41 -9.42 14.91
CA ALA A 191 -5.68 -9.15 16.14
C ALA A 191 -6.63 -9.34 17.32
N ASN A 192 -6.25 -10.16 18.30
CA ASN A 192 -7.06 -10.35 19.51
C ASN A 192 -6.70 -9.33 20.60
N ALA A 193 -7.49 -9.30 21.66
CA ALA A 193 -7.31 -8.37 22.79
C ALA A 193 -5.95 -8.55 23.53
N ASN A 194 -5.27 -9.70 23.35
CA ASN A 194 -3.98 -9.97 23.95
C ASN A 194 -2.81 -9.55 23.02
N GLY A 195 -3.11 -8.90 21.89
CA GLY A 195 -2.10 -8.49 20.89
C GLY A 195 -1.60 -9.62 19.99
N GLN A 196 -2.15 -10.82 20.08
CA GLN A 196 -1.82 -11.91 19.18
C GLN A 196 -2.44 -11.62 17.81
N ILE A 197 -1.66 -11.79 16.76
CA ILE A 197 -2.06 -11.55 15.37
C ILE A 197 -2.09 -12.86 14.61
N ASP A 198 -3.19 -13.11 13.92
CA ASP A 198 -3.30 -14.22 12.99
C ASP A 198 -2.72 -13.80 11.63
N VAL A 199 -1.80 -14.61 11.15
CA VAL A 199 -1.05 -14.35 9.92
C VAL A 199 -1.35 -15.42 8.90
N LEU A 200 -1.82 -14.98 7.73
CA LEU A 200 -1.96 -15.82 6.54
C LEU A 200 -0.68 -15.73 5.70
N ARG A 201 -0.15 -16.89 5.32
CA ARG A 201 0.90 -17.05 4.31
C ARG A 201 0.43 -18.07 3.29
N PRO A 202 0.69 -17.90 1.97
CA PRO A 202 0.31 -18.87 0.94
C PRO A 202 1.07 -20.17 1.05
#